data_9217c5410e9c9c5dc5610f03c19968a1
#
_entry.id   9217c5410e9c9c5dc5610f03c19968a1
#
_cell.length_a   1.000
_cell.length_b   1.000
_cell.length_c   1.000
_cell.angle_alpha   90.00
_cell.angle_beta   90.00
_cell.angle_gamma   90.00
#
_symmetry.space_group_name_H-M   'P 1'
#
loop_
_entity.id
_entity.type
_entity.pdbx_description
1 polymer ?
#
loop_
_entity_poly.entity_id
_entity_poly.type
_entity_poly.pdbx_seq_one_letter_code
_entity_poly.pdbx_strand_id
1 'polypeptide(L)'
;VGVLQIEPSARGGEVLAGYHGRYVRVDAATGTSSSQALAPAILRKFVGGVGLGTWILAVETEPGTDPLAEQSALVFALSPLVGTPLTTSAKFALVAISPLTGRICDALSSSHFALAAKRAGVDAIVITGRRAEPSIVFIEGNPDGSLRVIWQPAAALWGLAARQAEEQIRARHGADWQVAAIGPAGERLIPFATISHDGRHAGRGGLGAILGSKRIKAIAVRGLARTLLADAPGTVALARKMSALSFGPATEKYRELGTVANLLTFNRLATLPTRNFQSGSFEDAEMLAAEALGPARRIARNSCASCTIGCEHIYADGSSRGVRLEYESLFALGPLCGASDPAVVLRAAQACDLAGIDTITTGATIAFMMECSENGWISGKLEGSGRPLRFGDGEAVLEAIEALLNRRGAVGDLLALGSREAAERIGGDAPALAPHVKGLELPGYDPRGLHTMALGLAVGTRAADHNRSGAYEADFSSRSDRHQGGPDSALAAIETEDRAAVMDSLILCKF
;
A
#
# COMPACT_ATOMS: atom_id res chain seq x y z
N VAL A 1 -6.89 32.66 -5.65
CA VAL A 1 -6.18 31.51 -6.29
C VAL A 1 -4.81 31.99 -6.69
N GLY A 2 -3.80 31.74 -5.84
CA GLY A 2 -2.40 32.11 -6.13
C GLY A 2 -1.78 31.05 -7.05
N VAL A 3 -1.27 31.48 -8.20
CA VAL A 3 -0.46 30.66 -9.11
C VAL A 3 1.00 30.95 -8.80
N LEU A 4 1.71 29.96 -8.25
CA LEU A 4 3.16 30.06 -8.05
C LEU A 4 3.87 29.34 -9.20
N GLN A 5 4.67 30.08 -9.96
CA GLN A 5 5.62 29.51 -10.91
C GLN A 5 6.97 29.34 -10.18
N ILE A 6 7.52 28.14 -10.21
CA ILE A 6 8.87 27.87 -9.71
C ILE A 6 9.81 27.96 -10.91
N GLU A 7 10.75 28.89 -10.89
CA GLU A 7 11.78 28.99 -11.90
C GLU A 7 12.68 27.74 -11.89
N PRO A 8 13.19 27.28 -13.04
CA PRO A 8 14.14 26.19 -13.08
C PRO A 8 15.38 26.59 -12.27
N SER A 9 15.74 25.77 -11.28
CA SER A 9 17.00 25.95 -10.58
C SER A 9 18.14 25.90 -11.61
N ALA A 10 19.11 26.79 -11.50
CA ALA A 10 20.24 26.88 -12.41
C ALA A 10 20.81 25.48 -12.71
N ARG A 11 20.74 25.06 -13.97
CA ARG A 11 21.28 23.79 -14.46
C ARG A 11 22.80 23.86 -14.39
N GLY A 12 23.36 23.57 -13.22
CA GLY A 12 24.81 23.59 -12.96
C GLY A 12 25.31 22.24 -12.45
N GLY A 13 24.91 21.12 -13.07
CA GLY A 13 25.41 19.78 -12.76
C GLY A 13 25.01 18.77 -13.83
N GLU A 14 25.82 17.73 -14.02
CA GLU A 14 25.53 16.60 -14.90
C GLU A 14 24.22 15.91 -14.43
N VAL A 15 23.16 15.98 -15.25
CA VAL A 15 21.91 15.27 -14.98
C VAL A 15 22.10 13.80 -15.36
N LEU A 16 22.00 12.91 -14.38
CA LEU A 16 22.10 11.48 -14.63
C LEU A 16 20.92 10.98 -15.45
N ALA A 17 21.16 10.09 -16.39
CA ALA A 17 20.10 9.40 -17.12
C ALA A 17 19.15 8.68 -16.14
N GLY A 18 17.87 8.70 -16.44
CA GLY A 18 16.83 8.17 -15.56
C GLY A 18 16.28 9.18 -14.55
N TYR A 19 16.91 10.34 -14.37
CA TYR A 19 16.55 11.33 -13.35
C TYR A 19 16.27 12.72 -13.93
N HIS A 20 15.55 13.52 -13.14
CA HIS A 20 15.41 14.96 -13.34
C HIS A 20 16.32 15.78 -12.41
N GLY A 21 16.93 15.12 -11.40
CA GLY A 21 17.91 15.73 -10.49
C GLY A 21 17.28 16.65 -9.45
N ARG A 22 15.97 16.51 -9.15
CA ARG A 22 15.27 17.37 -8.18
C ARG A 22 14.00 16.71 -7.62
N TYR A 23 13.60 17.19 -6.45
CA TYR A 23 12.25 16.98 -5.93
C TYR A 23 11.53 18.31 -5.69
N VAL A 24 10.21 18.29 -5.63
CA VAL A 24 9.40 19.45 -5.26
C VAL A 24 8.92 19.29 -3.81
N ARG A 25 9.18 20.30 -2.99
CA ARG A 25 8.61 20.44 -1.65
C ARG A 25 7.39 21.36 -1.74
N VAL A 26 6.25 20.87 -1.27
CA VAL A 26 4.97 21.56 -1.25
C VAL A 26 4.55 21.76 0.20
N ASP A 27 4.44 22.99 0.64
CA ASP A 27 4.02 23.35 1.98
C ASP A 27 2.54 23.71 1.97
N ALA A 28 1.73 22.85 2.58
CA ALA A 28 0.28 23.02 2.63
C ALA A 28 -0.15 24.17 3.56
N ALA A 29 0.65 24.54 4.58
CA ALA A 29 0.30 25.63 5.48
C ALA A 29 0.34 26.99 4.78
N THR A 30 1.46 27.24 4.08
CA THR A 30 1.67 28.50 3.33
C THR A 30 1.10 28.47 1.93
N GLY A 31 0.86 27.27 1.37
CA GLY A 31 0.46 27.08 -0.03
C GLY A 31 1.63 27.24 -1.00
N THR A 32 2.86 27.40 -0.51
CA THR A 32 4.06 27.61 -1.33
C THR A 32 4.68 26.28 -1.78
N SER A 33 5.56 26.36 -2.75
CA SER A 33 6.36 25.23 -3.21
C SER A 33 7.78 25.69 -3.59
N SER A 34 8.73 24.76 -3.45
CA SER A 34 10.13 24.99 -3.80
C SER A 34 10.73 23.75 -4.48
N SER A 35 11.64 23.96 -5.41
CA SER A 35 12.41 22.89 -6.05
C SER A 35 13.71 22.70 -5.29
N GLN A 36 13.99 21.45 -4.90
CA GLN A 36 15.19 21.05 -4.19
C GLN A 36 16.06 20.21 -5.11
N ALA A 37 17.32 20.58 -5.28
CA ALA A 37 18.25 19.83 -6.12
C ALA A 37 18.68 18.52 -5.45
N LEU A 38 18.83 17.47 -6.24
CA LEU A 38 19.37 16.17 -5.83
C LEU A 38 20.77 15.99 -6.43
N ALA A 39 21.79 15.98 -5.59
CA ALA A 39 23.16 15.77 -6.05
C ALA A 39 23.32 14.38 -6.69
N PRO A 40 24.13 14.24 -7.76
CA PRO A 40 24.38 12.96 -8.42
C PRO A 40 24.86 11.85 -7.47
N ALA A 41 25.64 12.20 -6.45
CA ALA A 41 26.11 11.26 -5.42
C ALA A 41 24.95 10.66 -4.61
N ILE A 42 23.92 11.45 -4.28
CA ILE A 42 22.72 10.99 -3.57
C ILE A 42 21.92 10.05 -4.47
N LEU A 43 21.72 10.42 -5.73
CA LEU A 43 20.98 9.59 -6.69
C LEU A 43 21.68 8.24 -6.94
N ARG A 44 23.03 8.22 -7.01
CA ARG A 44 23.79 6.96 -7.13
C ARG A 44 23.71 6.10 -5.88
N LYS A 45 23.73 6.71 -4.67
CA LYS A 45 23.71 5.99 -3.40
C LYS A 45 22.34 5.42 -3.06
N PHE A 46 21.27 6.19 -3.25
CA PHE A 46 19.91 5.84 -2.83
C PHE A 46 19.01 5.39 -3.99
N VAL A 47 19.48 5.47 -5.21
CA VAL A 47 18.85 5.02 -6.46
C VAL A 47 17.50 5.73 -6.73
N GLY A 48 16.46 5.42 -5.99
CA GLY A 48 15.09 5.92 -6.19
C GLY A 48 14.13 5.28 -5.19
N GLY A 49 12.84 5.39 -5.46
CA GLY A 49 11.81 4.71 -4.69
C GLY A 49 12.00 4.80 -3.20
N VAL A 50 12.04 3.65 -2.53
CA VAL A 50 12.17 3.60 -1.07
C VAL A 50 13.51 4.14 -0.58
N GLY A 51 14.62 3.84 -1.27
CA GLY A 51 15.93 4.33 -0.87
C GLY A 51 16.01 5.87 -0.88
N LEU A 52 15.66 6.49 -2.02
CA LEU A 52 15.63 7.96 -2.15
C LEU A 52 14.58 8.58 -1.22
N GLY A 53 13.39 7.97 -1.15
CA GLY A 53 12.31 8.45 -0.27
C GLY A 53 12.70 8.46 1.20
N THR A 54 13.41 7.44 1.68
CA THR A 54 13.93 7.38 3.05
C THR A 54 14.98 8.47 3.31
N TRP A 55 15.88 8.70 2.36
CA TRP A 55 16.85 9.79 2.47
C TRP A 55 16.16 11.16 2.53
N ILE A 56 15.20 11.41 1.64
CA ILE A 56 14.43 12.67 1.65
C ILE A 56 13.67 12.82 2.97
N LEU A 57 13.01 11.75 3.46
CA LEU A 57 12.29 11.80 4.75
C LEU A 57 13.23 12.19 5.90
N ALA A 58 14.45 11.64 5.94
CA ALA A 58 15.44 11.97 6.96
C ALA A 58 15.94 13.42 6.90
N VAL A 59 15.88 14.06 5.72
CA VAL A 59 16.21 15.47 5.53
C VAL A 59 15.05 16.40 5.89
N GLU A 60 13.82 15.97 5.62
CA GLU A 60 12.60 16.80 5.72
C GLU A 60 11.83 16.62 7.04
N THR A 61 12.21 15.65 7.88
CA THR A 61 11.50 15.34 9.13
C THR A 61 12.49 15.17 10.29
N GLU A 62 12.30 15.94 11.35
CA GLU A 62 13.10 15.82 12.56
C GLU A 62 12.78 14.51 13.31
N PRO A 63 13.79 13.86 13.91
CA PRO A 63 13.57 12.67 14.74
C PRO A 63 12.57 12.94 15.87
N GLY A 64 11.64 11.98 16.08
CA GLY A 64 10.61 12.08 17.11
C GLY A 64 9.40 12.93 16.72
N THR A 65 9.33 13.43 15.50
CA THR A 65 8.13 14.13 14.99
C THR A 65 6.91 13.20 15.03
N ASP A 66 5.80 13.70 15.59
CA ASP A 66 4.50 13.00 15.51
C ASP A 66 4.12 12.81 14.02
N PRO A 67 3.79 11.59 13.60
CA PRO A 67 3.42 11.29 12.22
C PRO A 67 2.29 12.17 11.66
N LEU A 68 1.35 12.58 12.50
CA LEU A 68 0.19 13.38 12.10
C LEU A 68 0.40 14.89 12.28
N ALA A 69 1.58 15.31 12.75
CA ALA A 69 1.92 16.73 12.91
C ALA A 69 2.06 17.43 11.54
N GLU A 70 1.89 18.75 11.55
CA GLU A 70 1.98 19.56 10.33
C GLU A 70 3.35 19.47 9.65
N GLN A 71 4.43 19.46 10.44
CA GLN A 71 5.80 19.38 9.95
C GLN A 71 6.23 17.99 9.49
N SER A 72 5.49 16.92 9.83
CA SER A 72 5.79 15.57 9.34
C SER A 72 5.71 15.53 7.81
N ALA A 73 6.75 15.02 7.14
CA ALA A 73 6.76 14.92 5.69
C ALA A 73 6.10 13.64 5.20
N LEU A 74 5.38 13.74 4.09
CA LEU A 74 4.93 12.61 3.27
C LEU A 74 5.63 12.69 1.92
N VAL A 75 6.44 11.69 1.61
CA VAL A 75 7.28 11.65 0.41
C VAL A 75 6.69 10.70 -0.63
N PHE A 76 6.45 11.18 -1.84
CA PHE A 76 6.14 10.40 -3.03
C PHE A 76 7.43 10.30 -3.85
N ALA A 77 8.11 9.17 -3.81
CA ALA A 77 9.39 8.97 -4.48
C ALA A 77 9.22 8.12 -5.74
N LEU A 78 9.96 8.48 -6.79
CA LEU A 78 9.99 7.80 -8.08
C LEU A 78 11.33 7.10 -8.28
N SER A 79 11.39 6.15 -9.21
CA SER A 79 12.64 5.51 -9.59
C SER A 79 13.17 6.03 -10.93
N PRO A 80 14.45 5.79 -11.26
CA PRO A 80 14.99 6.12 -12.57
C PRO A 80 14.34 5.34 -13.71
N LEU A 81 13.64 4.25 -13.40
CA LEU A 81 12.99 3.40 -14.40
C LEU A 81 11.58 3.86 -14.78
N VAL A 82 10.97 4.75 -14.00
CA VAL A 82 9.63 5.29 -14.31
C VAL A 82 9.69 6.11 -15.60
N GLY A 83 8.76 5.81 -16.51
CA GLY A 83 8.71 6.45 -17.82
C GLY A 83 9.62 5.81 -18.88
N THR A 84 10.33 4.73 -18.55
CA THR A 84 11.02 3.86 -19.50
C THR A 84 10.07 2.80 -20.07
N PRO A 85 10.44 2.10 -21.17
CA PRO A 85 9.63 1.01 -21.72
C PRO A 85 9.70 -0.30 -20.94
N LEU A 86 10.43 -0.36 -19.82
CA LEU A 86 10.56 -1.56 -19.00
C LEU A 86 9.21 -1.96 -18.38
N THR A 87 8.86 -3.25 -18.47
CA THR A 87 7.65 -3.78 -17.84
C THR A 87 7.72 -3.63 -16.32
N THR A 88 6.57 -3.48 -15.66
CA THR A 88 6.41 -3.38 -14.20
C THR A 88 7.07 -2.18 -13.50
N SER A 89 7.60 -1.20 -14.24
CA SER A 89 8.36 -0.05 -13.72
C SER A 89 7.51 1.18 -13.37
N ALA A 90 6.23 1.22 -13.77
CA ALA A 90 5.37 2.38 -13.53
C ALA A 90 4.77 2.34 -12.12
N LYS A 91 5.58 2.66 -11.12
CA LYS A 91 5.20 2.68 -9.71
C LYS A 91 5.77 3.91 -9.00
N PHE A 92 5.19 4.25 -7.86
CA PHE A 92 5.76 5.20 -6.90
C PHE A 92 5.85 4.56 -5.51
N ALA A 93 6.76 5.07 -4.68
CA ALA A 93 6.86 4.74 -3.27
C ALA A 93 6.36 5.92 -2.44
N LEU A 94 5.50 5.65 -1.46
CA LEU A 94 5.22 6.58 -0.37
C LEU A 94 6.16 6.26 0.78
N VAL A 95 6.78 7.27 1.38
CA VAL A 95 7.64 7.09 2.55
C VAL A 95 7.32 8.16 3.59
N ALA A 96 7.09 7.74 4.83
CA ALA A 96 6.84 8.63 5.97
C ALA A 96 7.05 7.89 7.30
N ILE A 97 6.87 8.59 8.43
CA ILE A 97 6.71 7.94 9.73
C ILE A 97 5.26 7.45 9.84
N SER A 98 5.06 6.16 10.07
CA SER A 98 3.75 5.54 10.17
C SER A 98 2.98 5.97 11.43
N PRO A 99 1.74 6.41 11.34
CA PRO A 99 0.91 6.66 12.52
C PRO A 99 0.47 5.36 13.24
N LEU A 100 0.54 4.19 12.56
CA LEU A 100 0.24 2.90 13.16
C LEU A 100 1.41 2.35 13.98
N THR A 101 2.64 2.50 13.48
CA THR A 101 3.82 1.85 14.08
C THR A 101 4.75 2.82 14.81
N GLY A 102 4.68 4.12 14.53
CA GLY A 102 5.63 5.13 15.01
C GLY A 102 7.03 5.00 14.35
N ARG A 103 7.17 4.24 13.27
CA ARG A 103 8.45 3.95 12.60
C ARG A 103 8.41 4.36 11.14
N ILE A 104 9.58 4.43 10.51
CA ILE A 104 9.67 4.64 9.06
C ILE A 104 8.88 3.53 8.37
N CYS A 105 8.00 3.94 7.46
CA CYS A 105 7.19 3.06 6.65
C CYS A 105 7.23 3.50 5.20
N ASP A 106 7.19 2.53 4.32
CA ASP A 106 6.99 2.74 2.89
C ASP A 106 5.79 1.93 2.40
N ALA A 107 5.17 2.39 1.34
CA ALA A 107 4.12 1.67 0.63
C ALA A 107 4.26 1.92 -0.87
N LEU A 108 4.20 0.84 -1.67
CA LEU A 108 4.39 0.90 -3.11
C LEU A 108 3.04 0.80 -3.82
N SER A 109 2.81 1.63 -4.83
CA SER A 109 1.63 1.53 -5.69
C SER A 109 1.99 1.63 -7.17
N SER A 110 1.38 0.76 -7.98
CA SER A 110 1.55 0.75 -9.44
C SER A 110 0.56 1.68 -10.10
N SER A 111 1.02 2.53 -11.07
CA SER A 111 0.12 3.57 -11.47
C SER A 111 0.51 4.50 -12.63
N HIS A 112 -0.54 5.07 -13.27
CA HIS A 112 -0.38 6.21 -14.16
C HIS A 112 0.06 7.48 -13.43
N PHE A 113 -0.24 7.61 -12.12
CA PHE A 113 0.24 8.72 -11.30
C PHE A 113 1.77 8.79 -11.28
N ALA A 114 2.46 7.65 -11.16
CA ALA A 114 3.92 7.60 -11.21
C ALA A 114 4.47 8.16 -12.53
N LEU A 115 3.84 7.77 -13.65
CA LEU A 115 4.22 8.27 -14.99
C LEU A 115 4.00 9.78 -15.11
N ALA A 116 2.86 10.28 -14.62
CA ALA A 116 2.55 11.71 -14.64
C ALA A 116 3.49 12.51 -13.75
N ALA A 117 3.79 12.02 -12.55
CA ALA A 117 4.74 12.66 -11.65
C ALA A 117 6.16 12.73 -12.26
N LYS A 118 6.61 11.65 -12.92
CA LYS A 118 7.87 11.67 -13.65
C LYS A 118 7.84 12.69 -14.81
N ARG A 119 6.74 12.73 -15.54
CA ARG A 119 6.52 13.71 -16.63
C ARG A 119 6.36 15.14 -16.13
N ALA A 120 6.05 15.37 -14.85
CA ALA A 120 6.11 16.70 -14.25
C ALA A 120 7.57 17.19 -14.09
N GLY A 121 8.56 16.32 -14.29
CA GLY A 121 9.98 16.69 -14.27
C GLY A 121 10.59 16.66 -12.87
N VAL A 122 10.14 15.75 -12.02
CA VAL A 122 10.66 15.55 -10.66
C VAL A 122 10.98 14.09 -10.38
N ASP A 123 11.85 13.83 -9.40
CA ASP A 123 12.17 12.50 -8.90
C ASP A 123 11.44 12.19 -7.59
N ALA A 124 10.91 13.21 -6.90
CA ALA A 124 9.99 13.04 -5.77
C ALA A 124 9.11 14.29 -5.56
N ILE A 125 8.00 14.08 -4.82
CA ILE A 125 7.12 15.12 -4.31
C ILE A 125 7.08 14.97 -2.79
N VAL A 126 7.28 16.06 -2.06
CA VAL A 126 7.22 16.11 -0.58
C VAL A 126 6.09 17.02 -0.16
N ILE A 127 5.23 16.53 0.71
CA ILE A 127 4.11 17.30 1.28
C ILE A 127 4.36 17.52 2.76
N THR A 128 4.37 18.78 3.18
CA THR A 128 4.43 19.23 4.59
C THR A 128 3.32 20.24 4.86
N GLY A 129 3.19 20.70 6.10
CA GLY A 129 2.18 21.69 6.48
C GLY A 129 0.76 21.11 6.53
N ARG A 130 -0.22 21.95 6.88
CA ARG A 130 -1.64 21.61 6.94
C ARG A 130 -2.48 22.73 6.38
N ARG A 131 -3.47 22.41 5.55
CA ARG A 131 -4.46 23.38 5.06
C ARG A 131 -5.48 23.75 6.14
N ALA A 132 -5.98 24.99 6.09
CA ALA A 132 -7.09 25.42 6.93
C ALA A 132 -8.39 24.65 6.61
N GLU A 133 -8.59 24.31 5.33
CA GLU A 133 -9.77 23.61 4.81
C GLU A 133 -9.37 22.44 3.89
N PRO A 134 -10.25 21.44 3.71
CA PRO A 134 -10.04 20.36 2.76
C PRO A 134 -9.67 20.89 1.37
N SER A 135 -8.57 20.42 0.83
CA SER A 135 -7.99 20.95 -0.41
C SER A 135 -7.49 19.85 -1.34
N ILE A 136 -7.37 20.19 -2.63
CA ILE A 136 -6.64 19.43 -3.65
C ILE A 136 -5.40 20.24 -4.01
N VAL A 137 -4.26 19.58 -4.18
CA VAL A 137 -3.08 20.19 -4.79
C VAL A 137 -2.90 19.67 -6.22
N PHE A 138 -2.77 20.58 -7.17
CA PHE A 138 -2.44 20.31 -8.57
C PHE A 138 -0.97 20.65 -8.81
N ILE A 139 -0.22 19.74 -9.39
CA ILE A 139 1.20 19.90 -9.73
C ILE A 139 1.36 19.66 -11.23
N GLU A 140 1.73 20.70 -11.96
CA GLU A 140 1.89 20.71 -13.41
C GLU A 140 3.33 20.98 -13.79
N GLY A 141 3.94 20.08 -14.57
CA GLY A 141 5.23 20.30 -15.18
C GLY A 141 5.09 20.98 -16.55
N ASN A 142 5.68 22.15 -16.69
CA ASN A 142 5.69 22.92 -17.94
C ASN A 142 6.80 22.47 -18.90
N PRO A 143 6.68 22.73 -20.21
CA PRO A 143 7.69 22.39 -21.20
C PRO A 143 9.06 23.04 -20.97
N ASP A 144 9.10 24.20 -20.35
CA ASP A 144 10.34 24.92 -19.98
C ASP A 144 11.05 24.33 -18.75
N GLY A 145 10.45 23.30 -18.14
CA GLY A 145 10.94 22.65 -16.94
C GLY A 145 10.52 23.32 -15.63
N SER A 146 9.74 24.40 -15.67
CA SER A 146 9.14 24.99 -14.48
C SER A 146 8.01 24.13 -13.96
N LEU A 147 7.66 24.29 -12.66
CA LEU A 147 6.54 23.64 -12.01
C LEU A 147 5.49 24.68 -11.62
N ARG A 148 4.25 24.34 -11.85
CA ARG A 148 3.10 25.12 -11.39
C ARG A 148 2.34 24.33 -10.33
N VAL A 149 2.19 24.90 -9.14
CA VAL A 149 1.43 24.31 -8.03
C VAL A 149 0.22 25.15 -7.73
N ILE A 150 -0.96 24.52 -7.72
CA ILE A 150 -2.26 25.21 -7.55
C ILE A 150 -3.03 24.48 -6.48
N TRP A 151 -3.63 25.22 -5.56
CA TRP A 151 -4.53 24.72 -4.55
C TRP A 151 -5.98 25.02 -4.89
N GLN A 152 -6.86 24.04 -4.68
CA GLN A 152 -8.30 24.23 -4.83
C GLN A 152 -9.05 23.65 -3.63
N PRO A 153 -10.18 24.24 -3.23
CA PRO A 153 -11.05 23.67 -2.20
C PRO A 153 -11.57 22.30 -2.58
N ALA A 154 -11.66 21.40 -1.61
CA ALA A 154 -12.12 20.02 -1.78
C ALA A 154 -13.30 19.65 -0.85
N ALA A 155 -13.98 20.60 -0.24
CA ALA A 155 -15.07 20.32 0.70
C ALA A 155 -16.16 19.41 0.09
N ALA A 156 -16.50 19.60 -1.19
CA ALA A 156 -17.48 18.78 -1.91
C ALA A 156 -17.00 17.33 -2.18
N LEU A 157 -15.71 17.07 -2.07
CA LEU A 157 -15.12 15.73 -2.26
C LEU A 157 -14.85 15.02 -0.93
N TRP A 158 -14.91 15.75 0.19
CA TRP A 158 -14.69 15.17 1.51
C TRP A 158 -15.83 14.22 1.85
N GLY A 159 -15.50 13.03 2.34
CA GLY A 159 -16.43 11.93 2.57
C GLY A 159 -16.58 10.95 1.39
N LEU A 160 -16.12 11.32 0.18
CA LEU A 160 -16.16 10.42 -0.96
C LEU A 160 -15.05 9.36 -0.91
N ALA A 161 -15.31 8.18 -1.46
CA ALA A 161 -14.26 7.21 -1.73
C ALA A 161 -13.17 7.81 -2.64
N ALA A 162 -11.92 7.34 -2.48
CA ALA A 162 -10.78 7.87 -3.24
C ALA A 162 -11.02 7.84 -4.75
N ARG A 163 -11.57 6.74 -5.27
CA ARG A 163 -11.91 6.59 -6.69
C ARG A 163 -12.97 7.58 -7.17
N GLN A 164 -14.01 7.83 -6.37
CA GLN A 164 -15.04 8.81 -6.71
C GLN A 164 -14.46 10.23 -6.79
N ALA A 165 -13.56 10.57 -5.84
CA ALA A 165 -12.85 11.85 -5.86
C ALA A 165 -11.96 11.98 -7.10
N GLU A 166 -11.19 10.93 -7.45
CA GLU A 166 -10.38 10.87 -8.67
C GLU A 166 -11.23 11.12 -9.93
N GLU A 167 -12.34 10.38 -10.08
CA GLU A 167 -13.24 10.50 -11.23
C GLU A 167 -13.82 11.92 -11.36
N GLN A 168 -14.26 12.53 -10.25
CA GLN A 168 -14.80 13.90 -10.26
C GLN A 168 -13.72 14.94 -10.58
N ILE A 169 -12.50 14.78 -10.05
CA ILE A 169 -11.39 15.68 -10.36
C ILE A 169 -11.05 15.60 -11.85
N ARG A 170 -10.93 14.40 -12.41
CA ARG A 170 -10.62 14.20 -13.84
C ARG A 170 -11.75 14.69 -14.76
N ALA A 171 -13.00 14.46 -14.39
CA ALA A 171 -14.14 14.97 -15.14
C ALA A 171 -14.18 16.51 -15.19
N ARG A 172 -13.79 17.18 -14.11
CA ARG A 172 -13.83 18.64 -14.00
C ARG A 172 -12.60 19.34 -14.59
N HIS A 173 -11.40 18.73 -14.47
CA HIS A 173 -10.12 19.39 -14.79
C HIS A 173 -9.41 18.80 -16.01
N GLY A 174 -9.88 17.69 -16.54
CA GLY A 174 -9.31 17.00 -17.70
C GLY A 174 -8.80 15.60 -17.38
N ALA A 175 -8.94 14.69 -18.34
CA ALA A 175 -8.58 13.28 -18.19
C ALA A 175 -7.07 13.03 -18.14
N ASP A 176 -6.25 14.01 -18.51
CA ASP A 176 -4.79 13.99 -18.46
C ASP A 176 -4.21 14.15 -17.06
N TRP A 177 -4.99 14.64 -16.09
CA TRP A 177 -4.62 14.65 -14.70
C TRP A 177 -4.65 13.22 -14.10
N GLN A 178 -3.55 12.85 -13.45
CA GLN A 178 -3.47 11.62 -12.67
C GLN A 178 -3.56 11.96 -11.19
N VAL A 179 -4.42 11.24 -10.47
CA VAL A 179 -4.84 11.66 -9.12
C VAL A 179 -4.54 10.57 -8.11
N ALA A 180 -3.85 10.91 -7.04
CA ALA A 180 -3.73 10.09 -5.84
C ALA A 180 -4.60 10.71 -4.73
N ALA A 181 -5.52 9.94 -4.14
CA ALA A 181 -6.52 10.44 -3.21
C ALA A 181 -6.67 9.56 -1.97
N ILE A 182 -7.22 10.12 -0.90
CA ILE A 182 -7.65 9.39 0.30
C ILE A 182 -9.15 9.14 0.29
N GLY A 183 -9.54 8.02 0.90
CA GLY A 183 -10.94 7.74 1.24
C GLY A 183 -11.34 8.31 2.61
N PRO A 184 -12.57 8.02 3.05
CA PRO A 184 -13.09 8.47 4.35
C PRO A 184 -12.21 8.08 5.55
N ALA A 185 -11.53 6.95 5.48
CA ALA A 185 -10.63 6.50 6.57
C ALA A 185 -9.44 7.46 6.76
N GLY A 186 -8.83 7.95 5.66
CA GLY A 186 -7.77 8.94 5.74
C GLY A 186 -8.25 10.26 6.34
N GLU A 187 -9.45 10.70 5.95
CA GLU A 187 -10.08 11.92 6.48
C GLU A 187 -10.37 11.83 7.98
N ARG A 188 -10.67 10.62 8.48
CA ARG A 188 -10.94 10.31 9.88
C ARG A 188 -9.68 9.91 10.67
N LEU A 189 -8.53 10.02 10.06
CA LEU A 189 -7.22 9.73 10.65
C LEU A 189 -7.11 8.29 11.20
N ILE A 190 -7.73 7.33 10.53
CA ILE A 190 -7.55 5.91 10.86
C ILE A 190 -6.09 5.53 10.59
N PRO A 191 -5.32 5.02 11.59
CA PRO A 191 -3.87 4.88 11.51
C PRO A 191 -3.37 3.84 10.49
N PHE A 192 -4.28 3.16 9.79
CA PHE A 192 -4.01 2.25 8.68
C PHE A 192 -4.78 2.63 7.39
N ALA A 193 -5.11 3.91 7.25
CA ALA A 193 -5.70 4.45 6.03
C ALA A 193 -4.69 4.46 4.86
N THR A 194 -5.20 4.25 3.65
CA THR A 194 -4.42 4.12 2.41
C THR A 194 -4.48 5.37 1.55
N ILE A 195 -3.54 5.51 0.61
CA ILE A 195 -3.64 6.42 -0.52
C ILE A 195 -3.88 5.59 -1.77
N SER A 196 -4.93 5.93 -2.51
CA SER A 196 -5.37 5.19 -3.69
C SER A 196 -5.25 6.01 -4.96
N HIS A 197 -5.01 5.32 -6.07
CA HIS A 197 -5.11 5.89 -7.41
C HIS A 197 -5.27 4.76 -8.44
N ASP A 198 -6.02 4.99 -9.51
CA ASP A 198 -6.39 3.96 -10.51
C ASP A 198 -6.97 2.67 -9.88
N GLY A 199 -7.64 2.75 -8.72
CA GLY A 199 -8.10 1.59 -7.95
C GLY A 199 -6.97 0.75 -7.32
N ARG A 200 -5.74 1.26 -7.27
CA ARG A 200 -4.59 0.68 -6.58
C ARG A 200 -4.29 1.44 -5.30
N HIS A 201 -3.83 0.74 -4.29
CA HIS A 201 -3.55 1.33 -2.98
C HIS A 201 -2.07 1.24 -2.64
N ALA A 202 -1.52 2.36 -2.13
CA ALA A 202 -0.38 2.33 -1.24
C ALA A 202 -0.94 1.99 0.14
N GLY A 203 -0.95 0.70 0.48
CA GLY A 203 -1.90 0.14 1.42
C GLY A 203 -1.46 0.24 2.88
N ARG A 204 -0.26 -0.25 3.23
CA ARG A 204 0.11 -0.47 4.63
C ARG A 204 0.77 0.74 5.29
N GLY A 205 0.64 0.83 6.63
CA GLY A 205 1.34 1.81 7.46
C GLY A 205 0.64 3.15 7.65
N GLY A 206 -0.60 3.33 7.16
CA GLY A 206 -1.43 4.49 7.50
C GLY A 206 -1.07 5.80 6.82
N LEU A 207 -0.39 5.76 5.67
CA LEU A 207 0.08 6.97 4.99
C LEU A 207 -1.08 7.86 4.50
N GLY A 208 -2.29 7.28 4.33
CA GLY A 208 -3.51 8.03 4.04
C GLY A 208 -3.96 8.93 5.19
N ALA A 209 -3.74 8.52 6.44
CA ALA A 209 -4.04 9.35 7.60
C ALA A 209 -3.12 10.59 7.68
N ILE A 210 -1.86 10.46 7.24
CA ILE A 210 -0.93 11.60 7.16
C ILE A 210 -1.44 12.63 6.14
N LEU A 211 -1.90 12.20 4.98
CA LEU A 211 -2.48 13.11 3.99
C LEU A 211 -3.77 13.76 4.52
N GLY A 212 -4.60 12.98 5.23
CA GLY A 212 -5.81 13.46 5.91
C GLY A 212 -5.52 14.48 7.00
N SER A 213 -4.47 14.27 7.83
CA SER A 213 -4.05 15.22 8.87
C SER A 213 -3.64 16.57 8.29
N LYS A 214 -3.18 16.59 7.04
CA LYS A 214 -2.84 17.81 6.29
C LYS A 214 -4.05 18.45 5.61
N ARG A 215 -5.25 17.86 5.76
CA ARG A 215 -6.50 18.25 5.08
C ARG A 215 -6.36 18.29 3.56
N ILE A 216 -5.62 17.33 3.00
CA ILE A 216 -5.47 17.16 1.56
C ILE A 216 -6.25 15.93 1.12
N LYS A 217 -7.30 16.17 0.31
CA LYS A 217 -8.13 15.09 -0.27
C LYS A 217 -7.41 14.34 -1.36
N ALA A 218 -6.68 15.08 -2.20
CA ALA A 218 -6.01 14.51 -3.35
C ALA A 218 -4.82 15.35 -3.82
N ILE A 219 -3.89 14.66 -4.47
CA ILE A 219 -2.79 15.24 -5.23
C ILE A 219 -3.02 14.87 -6.70
N ALA A 220 -3.15 15.88 -7.57
CA ALA A 220 -3.31 15.71 -9.00
C ALA A 220 -2.02 16.14 -9.71
N VAL A 221 -1.50 15.31 -10.61
CA VAL A 221 -0.23 15.56 -11.30
C VAL A 221 -0.39 15.38 -12.79
N ARG A 222 0.27 16.24 -13.59
CA ARG A 222 0.48 16.07 -15.03
C ARG A 222 1.78 16.71 -15.49
N GLY A 223 2.26 16.35 -16.68
CA GLY A 223 3.45 16.94 -17.28
C GLY A 223 3.83 16.27 -18.59
N LEU A 224 4.82 16.84 -19.29
CA LEU A 224 5.28 16.41 -20.60
C LEU A 224 6.79 16.08 -20.66
N ALA A 225 7.51 16.20 -19.55
CA ALA A 225 8.94 15.88 -19.50
C ALA A 225 9.18 14.40 -19.84
N ARG A 226 10.32 14.14 -20.45
CA ARG A 226 10.73 12.77 -20.82
C ARG A 226 11.87 12.30 -19.93
N THR A 227 11.86 11.02 -19.58
CA THR A 227 12.98 10.37 -18.90
C THR A 227 14.14 10.23 -19.89
N LEU A 228 15.30 10.80 -19.56
CA LEU A 228 16.52 10.66 -20.37
C LEU A 228 17.06 9.24 -20.21
N LEU A 229 17.34 8.57 -21.32
CA LEU A 229 17.96 7.24 -21.34
C LEU A 229 19.42 7.36 -21.80
N ALA A 230 20.35 6.73 -21.07
CA ALA A 230 21.76 6.69 -21.45
C ALA A 230 21.99 5.86 -22.71
N ASP A 231 21.28 4.71 -22.81
CA ASP A 231 21.28 3.83 -23.98
C ASP A 231 19.83 3.47 -24.33
N ALA A 232 19.20 4.23 -25.19
CA ALA A 232 17.82 4.00 -25.61
C ALA A 232 17.62 2.68 -26.38
N PRO A 233 18.47 2.31 -27.36
CA PRO A 233 18.36 1.03 -28.06
C PRO A 233 18.51 -0.17 -27.12
N GLY A 234 19.51 -0.17 -26.23
CA GLY A 234 19.74 -1.24 -25.26
C GLY A 234 18.58 -1.34 -24.26
N THR A 235 18.04 -0.21 -23.80
CA THR A 235 16.86 -0.18 -22.90
C THR A 235 15.64 -0.80 -23.59
N VAL A 236 15.40 -0.50 -24.86
CA VAL A 236 14.28 -1.11 -25.64
C VAL A 236 14.50 -2.61 -25.84
N ALA A 237 15.73 -3.04 -26.14
CA ALA A 237 16.05 -4.46 -26.27
C ALA A 237 15.82 -5.22 -24.97
N LEU A 238 16.27 -4.67 -23.83
CA LEU A 238 16.03 -5.22 -22.51
C LEU A 238 14.54 -5.26 -22.16
N ALA A 239 13.79 -4.21 -22.47
CA ALA A 239 12.35 -4.15 -22.23
C ALA A 239 11.59 -5.26 -22.98
N ARG A 240 11.95 -5.53 -24.25
CA ARG A 240 11.38 -6.65 -25.01
C ARG A 240 11.68 -8.00 -24.38
N LYS A 241 12.94 -8.22 -23.95
CA LYS A 241 13.36 -9.44 -23.26
C LYS A 241 12.60 -9.64 -21.95
N MET A 242 12.52 -8.61 -21.11
CA MET A 242 11.80 -8.66 -19.84
C MET A 242 10.30 -8.88 -20.03
N SER A 243 9.68 -8.24 -21.03
CA SER A 243 8.27 -8.44 -21.34
C SER A 243 7.99 -9.87 -21.78
N ALA A 244 8.86 -10.48 -22.59
CA ALA A 244 8.72 -11.87 -23.00
C ALA A 244 8.86 -12.83 -21.81
N LEU A 245 9.84 -12.60 -20.92
CA LEU A 245 10.03 -13.40 -19.71
C LEU A 245 8.85 -13.27 -18.74
N SER A 246 8.38 -12.04 -18.51
CA SER A 246 7.26 -11.78 -17.59
C SER A 246 5.90 -12.24 -18.13
N PHE A 247 5.79 -12.55 -19.42
CA PHE A 247 4.62 -13.20 -20.02
C PHE A 247 4.79 -14.72 -20.12
N GLY A 248 5.90 -15.27 -19.64
CA GLY A 248 6.26 -16.68 -19.67
C GLY A 248 5.53 -17.55 -18.62
N PRO A 249 5.92 -18.84 -18.51
CA PRO A 249 5.29 -19.81 -17.60
C PRO A 249 5.39 -19.40 -16.11
N ALA A 250 6.45 -18.71 -15.70
CA ALA A 250 6.65 -18.32 -14.31
C ALA A 250 5.52 -17.42 -13.76
N THR A 251 4.85 -16.65 -14.60
CA THR A 251 3.74 -15.77 -14.20
C THR A 251 2.37 -16.24 -14.69
N GLU A 252 2.29 -17.37 -15.38
CA GLU A 252 1.05 -17.91 -15.95
C GLU A 252 -0.03 -18.10 -14.89
N LYS A 253 0.32 -18.70 -13.75
CA LYS A 253 -0.56 -18.87 -12.59
C LYS A 253 -1.24 -17.56 -12.19
N TYR A 254 -0.48 -16.47 -12.14
CA TYR A 254 -1.00 -15.16 -11.74
C TYR A 254 -1.84 -14.50 -12.84
N ARG A 255 -1.55 -14.77 -14.10
CA ARG A 255 -2.39 -14.32 -15.22
C ARG A 255 -3.74 -15.02 -15.23
N GLU A 256 -3.75 -16.33 -14.97
CA GLU A 256 -4.96 -17.16 -15.08
C GLU A 256 -5.82 -17.10 -13.83
N LEU A 257 -5.22 -17.09 -12.65
CA LEU A 257 -5.93 -17.22 -11.38
C LEU A 257 -5.77 -16.01 -10.45
N GLY A 258 -4.90 -15.05 -10.77
CA GLY A 258 -4.58 -13.93 -9.86
C GLY A 258 -3.74 -14.38 -8.67
N THR A 259 -3.54 -13.46 -7.72
CA THR A 259 -2.78 -13.75 -6.49
C THR A 259 -3.55 -14.68 -5.53
N VAL A 260 -4.88 -14.73 -5.64
CA VAL A 260 -5.75 -15.63 -4.83
C VAL A 260 -5.42 -17.12 -5.04
N ALA A 261 -4.75 -17.47 -6.14
CA ALA A 261 -4.23 -18.82 -6.41
C ALA A 261 -3.30 -19.38 -5.33
N ASN A 262 -2.76 -18.52 -4.46
CA ASN A 262 -1.88 -18.94 -3.38
C ASN A 262 -2.62 -19.59 -2.20
N LEU A 263 -3.93 -19.34 -2.04
CA LEU A 263 -4.72 -19.76 -0.89
C LEU A 263 -4.60 -21.27 -0.60
N LEU A 264 -4.92 -22.11 -1.59
CA LEU A 264 -4.88 -23.56 -1.40
C LEU A 264 -3.47 -24.10 -1.18
N THR A 265 -2.47 -23.46 -1.78
CA THR A 265 -1.06 -23.83 -1.55
C THR A 265 -0.68 -23.61 -0.09
N PHE A 266 -0.97 -22.43 0.46
CA PHE A 266 -0.65 -22.12 1.85
C PHE A 266 -1.50 -22.93 2.83
N ASN A 267 -2.75 -23.21 2.48
CA ASN A 267 -3.61 -24.09 3.28
C ASN A 267 -3.03 -25.51 3.41
N ARG A 268 -2.64 -26.12 2.29
CA ARG A 268 -2.02 -27.46 2.26
C ARG A 268 -0.69 -27.53 3.00
N LEU A 269 0.07 -26.43 3.03
CA LEU A 269 1.33 -26.32 3.74
C LEU A 269 1.18 -25.98 5.22
N ALA A 270 -0.07 -25.83 5.72
CA ALA A 270 -0.39 -25.36 7.06
C ALA A 270 0.28 -24.01 7.39
N THR A 271 0.30 -23.10 6.40
CA THR A 271 0.85 -21.75 6.51
C THR A 271 -0.16 -20.65 6.21
N LEU A 272 -1.45 -21.00 6.13
CA LEU A 272 -2.58 -20.07 5.99
C LEU A 272 -3.12 -19.69 7.38
N PRO A 273 -2.80 -18.49 7.90
CA PRO A 273 -3.28 -18.10 9.22
C PRO A 273 -4.81 -18.07 9.27
N THR A 274 -5.36 -18.72 10.28
CA THR A 274 -6.80 -18.93 10.43
C THR A 274 -7.22 -18.58 11.85
N ARG A 275 -8.38 -17.89 12.00
CA ARG A 275 -8.96 -17.48 13.30
C ARG A 275 -7.90 -16.87 14.22
N ASN A 276 -7.42 -15.68 13.84
CA ASN A 276 -6.36 -14.96 14.55
C ASN A 276 -5.10 -15.81 14.85
N PHE A 277 -4.63 -16.59 13.86
CA PHE A 277 -3.47 -17.50 13.99
C PHE A 277 -3.67 -18.68 14.95
N GLN A 278 -4.91 -19.04 15.35
CA GLN A 278 -5.18 -20.25 16.14
C GLN A 278 -4.83 -21.53 15.34
N SER A 279 -4.98 -21.48 14.01
CA SER A 279 -4.60 -22.56 13.10
C SER A 279 -3.81 -22.02 11.90
N GLY A 280 -3.00 -22.88 11.29
CA GLY A 280 -2.32 -22.64 10.00
C GLY A 280 -3.11 -23.20 8.80
N SER A 281 -4.29 -23.76 9.03
CA SER A 281 -5.15 -24.34 7.99
C SER A 281 -6.61 -23.99 8.23
N PHE A 282 -7.32 -23.72 7.14
CA PHE A 282 -8.74 -23.38 7.12
C PHE A 282 -9.53 -24.51 6.47
N GLU A 283 -10.50 -25.06 7.16
CA GLU A 283 -11.31 -26.19 6.72
C GLU A 283 -12.10 -25.91 5.44
N ASP A 284 -12.61 -24.66 5.30
CA ASP A 284 -13.44 -24.23 4.16
C ASP A 284 -12.63 -23.51 3.05
N ALA A 285 -11.31 -23.68 3.01
CA ALA A 285 -10.46 -22.97 2.06
C ALA A 285 -10.86 -23.17 0.58
N GLU A 286 -11.40 -24.34 0.24
CA GLU A 286 -11.86 -24.64 -1.11
C GLU A 286 -13.01 -23.74 -1.56
N MET A 287 -13.88 -23.28 -0.64
CA MET A 287 -14.97 -22.35 -0.95
C MET A 287 -14.45 -20.96 -1.39
N LEU A 288 -13.27 -20.59 -0.94
CA LEU A 288 -12.62 -19.31 -1.23
C LEU A 288 -11.52 -19.41 -2.31
N ALA A 289 -11.29 -20.62 -2.85
CA ALA A 289 -10.23 -20.85 -3.82
C ALA A 289 -10.46 -20.08 -5.13
N ALA A 290 -9.36 -19.78 -5.82
CA ALA A 290 -9.41 -19.13 -7.13
C ALA A 290 -10.29 -19.90 -8.13
N GLU A 291 -10.26 -21.23 -8.07
CA GLU A 291 -11.04 -22.14 -8.88
C GLU A 291 -12.54 -22.03 -8.58
N ALA A 292 -12.93 -21.86 -7.33
CA ALA A 292 -14.32 -21.67 -6.91
C ALA A 292 -14.84 -20.26 -7.20
N LEU A 293 -13.98 -19.23 -6.98
CA LEU A 293 -14.28 -17.85 -7.36
C LEU A 293 -14.28 -17.64 -8.88
N GLY A 294 -13.54 -18.47 -9.62
CA GLY A 294 -13.05 -18.28 -10.95
C GLY A 294 -14.06 -17.99 -12.07
N PRO A 295 -14.47 -18.97 -12.91
CA PRO A 295 -15.12 -18.62 -14.19
C PRO A 295 -16.48 -17.94 -14.05
N ALA A 296 -17.24 -18.27 -12.98
CA ALA A 296 -18.60 -17.75 -12.79
C ALA A 296 -18.63 -16.33 -12.22
N ARG A 297 -17.59 -15.89 -11.48
CA ARG A 297 -17.56 -14.59 -10.82
C ARG A 297 -16.53 -13.62 -11.39
N ARG A 298 -15.48 -14.08 -12.08
CA ARG A 298 -14.47 -13.19 -12.67
C ARG A 298 -15.04 -12.44 -13.88
N ILE A 299 -15.14 -11.13 -13.78
CA ILE A 299 -15.69 -10.27 -14.85
C ILE A 299 -14.62 -9.56 -15.66
N ALA A 300 -13.42 -9.35 -15.11
CA ALA A 300 -12.32 -8.71 -15.79
C ALA A 300 -10.96 -9.14 -15.25
N ARG A 301 -9.94 -8.92 -16.08
CA ARG A 301 -8.52 -9.00 -15.73
C ARG A 301 -7.85 -7.72 -16.19
N ASN A 302 -7.10 -7.07 -15.30
CA ASN A 302 -6.42 -5.82 -15.58
C ASN A 302 -4.91 -5.94 -15.38
N SER A 303 -4.18 -5.06 -16.05
CA SER A 303 -2.75 -4.85 -15.85
C SER A 303 -2.50 -3.51 -15.18
N CYS A 304 -1.46 -3.45 -14.36
CA CYS A 304 -0.92 -2.17 -13.93
C CYS A 304 -0.36 -1.38 -15.12
N ALA A 305 -0.21 -0.06 -14.96
CA ALA A 305 0.48 0.75 -15.95
C ALA A 305 1.85 0.16 -16.30
N SER A 306 2.18 0.10 -17.58
CA SER A 306 3.43 -0.49 -18.11
C SER A 306 3.72 -1.92 -17.61
N CYS A 307 2.69 -2.78 -17.47
CA CYS A 307 2.87 -4.15 -17.01
C CYS A 307 2.29 -5.15 -18.02
N THR A 308 3.03 -6.23 -18.30
CA THR A 308 2.64 -7.31 -19.20
C THR A 308 2.00 -8.51 -18.49
N ILE A 309 2.06 -8.56 -17.14
CA ILE A 309 1.60 -9.74 -16.38
C ILE A 309 0.08 -9.82 -16.29
N GLY A 310 -0.60 -8.74 -15.87
CA GLY A 310 -2.06 -8.73 -15.75
C GLY A 310 -2.59 -9.65 -14.65
N CYS A 311 -2.01 -9.55 -13.45
CA CYS A 311 -2.37 -10.37 -12.29
C CYS A 311 -3.59 -9.87 -11.51
N GLU A 312 -4.14 -8.72 -11.87
CA GLU A 312 -5.31 -8.15 -11.20
C GLU A 312 -6.60 -8.79 -11.71
N HIS A 313 -7.34 -9.40 -10.81
CA HIS A 313 -8.63 -10.00 -11.13
C HIS A 313 -9.76 -9.23 -10.45
N ILE A 314 -10.82 -8.98 -11.22
CA ILE A 314 -12.04 -8.31 -10.78
C ILE A 314 -13.16 -9.34 -10.75
N TYR A 315 -13.84 -9.43 -9.63
CA TYR A 315 -14.91 -10.39 -9.39
C TYR A 315 -16.25 -9.68 -9.26
N ALA A 316 -17.32 -10.33 -9.72
CA ALA A 316 -18.69 -9.82 -9.59
C ALA A 316 -19.14 -9.85 -8.11
N ASP A 317 -19.64 -8.72 -7.65
CA ASP A 317 -20.23 -8.52 -6.31
C ASP A 317 -21.70 -8.08 -6.38
N GLY A 318 -22.28 -8.07 -7.59
CA GLY A 318 -23.59 -7.51 -7.90
C GLY A 318 -23.56 -6.04 -8.32
N SER A 319 -22.43 -5.34 -8.18
CA SER A 319 -22.24 -4.00 -8.74
C SER A 319 -21.80 -4.03 -10.21
N SER A 320 -21.94 -2.93 -10.90
CA SER A 320 -21.53 -2.80 -12.32
C SER A 320 -20.01 -2.85 -12.53
N ARG A 321 -19.21 -2.64 -11.50
CA ARG A 321 -17.75 -2.50 -11.57
C ARG A 321 -17.01 -3.71 -11.04
N GLY A 322 -17.64 -4.50 -10.16
CA GLY A 322 -17.03 -5.60 -9.45
C GLY A 322 -15.96 -5.17 -8.43
N VAL A 323 -15.36 -6.15 -7.79
CA VAL A 323 -14.39 -6.00 -6.71
C VAL A 323 -13.06 -6.61 -7.11
N ARG A 324 -11.98 -5.88 -6.91
CA ARG A 324 -10.62 -6.41 -6.96
C ARG A 324 -10.36 -7.26 -5.71
N LEU A 325 -9.86 -8.48 -5.91
CA LEU A 325 -9.49 -9.35 -4.81
C LEU A 325 -8.06 -9.85 -4.99
N GLU A 326 -7.23 -9.61 -4.01
CA GLU A 326 -5.86 -10.10 -3.89
C GLU A 326 -5.78 -11.14 -2.77
N TYR A 327 -4.74 -11.98 -2.76
CA TYR A 327 -4.54 -13.00 -1.74
C TYR A 327 -4.59 -12.44 -0.31
N GLU A 328 -3.90 -11.33 -0.06
CA GLU A 328 -3.85 -10.72 1.27
C GLU A 328 -5.22 -10.24 1.76
N SER A 329 -6.05 -9.69 0.87
CA SER A 329 -7.42 -9.30 1.24
C SER A 329 -8.31 -10.51 1.48
N LEU A 330 -8.17 -11.55 0.64
CA LEU A 330 -8.90 -12.81 0.80
C LEU A 330 -8.57 -13.50 2.12
N PHE A 331 -7.28 -13.63 2.43
CA PHE A 331 -6.79 -14.20 3.68
C PHE A 331 -7.31 -13.44 4.90
N ALA A 332 -7.13 -12.12 4.91
CA ALA A 332 -7.40 -11.30 6.09
C ALA A 332 -8.90 -11.21 6.43
N LEU A 333 -9.76 -11.12 5.41
CA LEU A 333 -11.22 -10.97 5.59
C LEU A 333 -11.98 -12.30 5.54
N GLY A 334 -11.32 -13.37 5.10
CA GLY A 334 -11.83 -14.74 5.05
C GLY A 334 -11.27 -15.60 6.18
N PRO A 335 -10.25 -16.45 5.92
CA PRO A 335 -9.72 -17.42 6.88
C PRO A 335 -9.32 -16.82 8.23
N LEU A 336 -8.69 -15.66 8.26
CA LEU A 336 -8.25 -15.02 9.50
C LEU A 336 -9.43 -14.68 10.43
N CYS A 337 -10.59 -14.32 9.86
CA CYS A 337 -11.85 -14.10 10.57
C CYS A 337 -12.73 -15.35 10.63
N GLY A 338 -12.29 -16.50 10.07
CA GLY A 338 -13.07 -17.74 9.99
C GLY A 338 -14.23 -17.66 8.99
N ALA A 339 -14.31 -16.64 8.14
CA ALA A 339 -15.42 -16.47 7.19
C ALA A 339 -15.16 -17.25 5.89
N SER A 340 -16.14 -18.06 5.45
CA SER A 340 -16.03 -18.94 4.28
C SER A 340 -16.94 -18.55 3.10
N ASP A 341 -17.85 -17.58 3.28
CA ASP A 341 -18.72 -17.12 2.19
C ASP A 341 -17.98 -16.16 1.26
N PRO A 342 -17.72 -16.54 -0.01
CA PRO A 342 -17.05 -15.68 -0.98
C PRO A 342 -17.75 -14.34 -1.23
N ALA A 343 -19.09 -14.30 -1.15
CA ALA A 343 -19.86 -13.08 -1.39
C ALA A 343 -19.64 -12.07 -0.26
N VAL A 344 -19.56 -12.55 0.97
CA VAL A 344 -19.26 -11.72 2.14
C VAL A 344 -17.82 -11.18 2.07
N VAL A 345 -16.84 -12.04 1.75
CA VAL A 345 -15.44 -11.63 1.63
C VAL A 345 -15.26 -10.57 0.53
N LEU A 346 -15.94 -10.72 -0.61
CA LEU A 346 -15.93 -9.71 -1.66
C LEU A 346 -16.53 -8.37 -1.19
N ARG A 347 -17.68 -8.39 -0.50
CA ARG A 347 -18.28 -7.18 0.07
C ARG A 347 -17.37 -6.50 1.09
N ALA A 348 -16.71 -7.29 1.95
CA ALA A 348 -15.77 -6.77 2.94
C ALA A 348 -14.52 -6.14 2.28
N ALA A 349 -13.97 -6.77 1.25
CA ALA A 349 -12.87 -6.21 0.46
C ALA A 349 -13.28 -4.89 -0.22
N GLN A 350 -14.48 -4.83 -0.79
CA GLN A 350 -15.04 -3.61 -1.38
C GLN A 350 -15.24 -2.51 -0.35
N ALA A 351 -15.76 -2.85 0.84
CA ALA A 351 -15.94 -1.86 1.91
C ALA A 351 -14.60 -1.24 2.33
N CYS A 352 -13.54 -2.04 2.45
CA CYS A 352 -12.19 -1.56 2.74
C CYS A 352 -11.65 -0.68 1.61
N ASP A 353 -11.84 -1.08 0.35
CA ASP A 353 -11.40 -0.34 -0.85
C ASP A 353 -12.07 1.04 -0.91
N LEU A 354 -13.39 1.10 -0.74
CA LEU A 354 -14.16 2.36 -0.75
C LEU A 354 -13.82 3.26 0.43
N ALA A 355 -13.59 2.67 1.60
CA ALA A 355 -13.17 3.41 2.80
C ALA A 355 -11.74 3.93 2.69
N GLY A 356 -10.89 3.28 1.92
CA GLY A 356 -9.45 3.54 1.83
C GLY A 356 -8.71 3.07 3.07
N ILE A 357 -8.90 1.79 3.47
CA ILE A 357 -8.21 1.16 4.60
C ILE A 357 -7.45 -0.10 4.19
N ASP A 358 -6.36 -0.40 4.89
CA ASP A 358 -5.57 -1.63 4.73
C ASP A 358 -6.37 -2.86 5.17
N THR A 359 -6.59 -3.79 4.24
CA THR A 359 -7.36 -5.02 4.49
C THR A 359 -6.68 -5.96 5.49
N ILE A 360 -5.33 -6.00 5.50
CA ILE A 360 -4.58 -6.88 6.42
C ILE A 360 -4.78 -6.39 7.86
N THR A 361 -4.50 -5.12 8.13
CA THR A 361 -4.69 -4.52 9.47
C THR A 361 -6.15 -4.59 9.90
N THR A 362 -7.10 -4.32 8.98
CA THR A 362 -8.53 -4.40 9.26
C THR A 362 -8.94 -5.82 9.68
N GLY A 363 -8.62 -6.82 8.86
CA GLY A 363 -8.97 -8.22 9.15
C GLY A 363 -8.28 -8.74 10.41
N ALA A 364 -6.99 -8.42 10.59
CA ALA A 364 -6.25 -8.84 11.79
C ALA A 364 -6.82 -8.21 13.07
N THR A 365 -7.19 -6.91 13.02
CA THR A 365 -7.80 -6.25 14.19
C THR A 365 -9.19 -6.83 14.50
N ILE A 366 -10.00 -7.12 13.47
CA ILE A 366 -11.30 -7.76 13.65
C ILE A 366 -11.13 -9.17 14.24
N ALA A 367 -10.23 -9.98 13.70
CA ALA A 367 -9.96 -11.33 14.19
C ALA A 367 -9.46 -11.34 15.65
N PHE A 368 -8.56 -10.42 15.99
CA PHE A 368 -8.12 -10.19 17.37
C PHE A 368 -9.30 -9.84 18.30
N MET A 369 -10.16 -8.93 17.88
CA MET A 369 -11.34 -8.55 18.66
C MET A 369 -12.37 -9.69 18.79
N MET A 370 -12.50 -10.56 17.77
CA MET A 370 -13.30 -11.79 17.85
C MET A 370 -12.76 -12.71 18.94
N GLU A 371 -11.45 -12.93 18.98
CA GLU A 371 -10.82 -13.76 20.02
C GLU A 371 -10.98 -13.15 21.43
N CYS A 372 -10.80 -11.85 21.58
CA CYS A 372 -11.07 -11.15 22.85
C CYS A 372 -12.55 -11.28 23.28
N SER A 373 -13.47 -11.25 22.33
CA SER A 373 -14.90 -11.44 22.59
C SER A 373 -15.22 -12.87 23.06
N GLU A 374 -14.62 -13.89 22.42
CA GLU A 374 -14.80 -15.30 22.81
C GLU A 374 -14.18 -15.61 24.17
N ASN A 375 -13.08 -14.93 24.52
CA ASN A 375 -12.48 -15.02 25.86
C ASN A 375 -13.24 -14.21 26.93
N GLY A 376 -14.27 -13.44 26.54
CA GLY A 376 -15.07 -12.64 27.46
C GLY A 376 -14.37 -11.38 28.00
N TRP A 377 -13.28 -10.93 27.37
CA TRP A 377 -12.53 -9.75 27.79
C TRP A 377 -13.18 -8.43 27.35
N ILE A 378 -14.02 -8.51 26.34
CA ILE A 378 -14.86 -7.39 25.87
C ILE A 378 -16.32 -7.88 25.72
N SER A 379 -17.26 -6.94 25.68
CA SER A 379 -18.68 -7.29 25.44
C SER A 379 -18.88 -7.95 24.07
N GLY A 380 -17.99 -7.67 23.11
CA GLY A 380 -17.99 -8.19 21.75
C GLY A 380 -19.25 -7.89 20.93
N LYS A 381 -20.16 -7.04 21.42
CA LYS A 381 -21.40 -6.68 20.72
C LYS A 381 -21.19 -5.40 19.93
N LEU A 382 -21.51 -5.46 18.63
CA LEU A 382 -21.51 -4.29 17.74
C LEU A 382 -22.70 -3.40 18.08
N GLU A 383 -22.41 -2.10 18.27
CA GLU A 383 -23.46 -1.14 18.60
C GLU A 383 -24.40 -0.92 17.40
N GLY A 384 -25.68 -0.91 17.68
CA GLY A 384 -26.77 -0.78 16.70
C GLY A 384 -27.44 -2.09 16.38
N SER A 385 -26.72 -3.12 15.95
CA SER A 385 -27.28 -4.45 15.65
C SER A 385 -27.33 -5.37 16.88
N GLY A 386 -26.42 -5.16 17.83
CA GLY A 386 -26.19 -6.09 18.94
C GLY A 386 -25.53 -7.41 18.51
N ARG A 387 -25.09 -7.52 17.24
CA ARG A 387 -24.42 -8.71 16.70
C ARG A 387 -23.13 -8.99 17.45
N PRO A 388 -22.89 -10.22 17.91
CA PRO A 388 -21.64 -10.56 18.54
C PRO A 388 -20.51 -10.72 17.52
N LEU A 389 -19.31 -10.23 17.85
CA LEU A 389 -18.09 -10.53 17.12
C LEU A 389 -17.66 -11.97 17.42
N ARG A 390 -17.77 -12.88 16.46
CA ARG A 390 -17.39 -14.29 16.57
C ARG A 390 -16.77 -14.77 15.27
N PHE A 391 -15.80 -15.68 15.36
CA PHE A 391 -15.26 -16.33 14.19
C PHE A 391 -16.34 -17.05 13.38
N GLY A 392 -16.25 -16.94 12.05
CA GLY A 392 -17.19 -17.54 11.12
C GLY A 392 -18.39 -16.66 10.77
N ASP A 393 -18.69 -15.61 11.53
CA ASP A 393 -19.77 -14.67 11.20
C ASP A 393 -19.28 -13.58 10.25
N GLY A 394 -19.41 -13.83 8.93
CA GLY A 394 -18.98 -12.88 7.90
C GLY A 394 -19.77 -11.56 7.91
N GLU A 395 -21.06 -11.56 8.30
CA GLU A 395 -21.83 -10.31 8.44
C GLU A 395 -21.31 -9.46 9.61
N ALA A 396 -20.80 -10.10 10.68
CA ALA A 396 -20.11 -9.38 11.76
C ALA A 396 -18.83 -8.69 11.26
N VAL A 397 -18.11 -9.29 10.30
CA VAL A 397 -16.94 -8.65 9.66
C VAL A 397 -17.35 -7.36 8.95
N LEU A 398 -18.43 -7.39 8.18
CA LEU A 398 -18.94 -6.20 7.46
C LEU A 398 -19.38 -5.10 8.42
N GLU A 399 -20.14 -5.44 9.44
CA GLU A 399 -20.59 -4.49 10.46
C GLU A 399 -19.40 -3.92 11.28
N ALA A 400 -18.37 -4.74 11.54
CA ALA A 400 -17.17 -4.30 12.23
C ALA A 400 -16.37 -3.29 11.39
N ILE A 401 -16.26 -3.46 10.06
CA ILE A 401 -15.66 -2.48 9.16
C ILE A 401 -16.42 -1.15 9.24
N GLU A 402 -17.74 -1.18 9.23
CA GLU A 402 -18.57 0.03 9.36
C GLU A 402 -18.42 0.67 10.74
N ALA A 403 -18.41 -0.11 11.81
CA ALA A 403 -18.22 0.37 13.17
C ALA A 403 -16.85 1.02 13.36
N LEU A 404 -15.79 0.40 12.83
CA LEU A 404 -14.42 0.94 12.78
C LEU A 404 -14.38 2.31 12.13
N LEU A 405 -14.92 2.40 10.92
CA LEU A 405 -14.91 3.65 10.15
C LEU A 405 -15.62 4.79 10.87
N ASN A 406 -16.74 4.50 11.51
CA ASN A 406 -17.56 5.50 12.19
C ASN A 406 -17.24 5.62 13.69
N ARG A 407 -16.26 4.87 14.21
CA ARG A 407 -15.94 4.76 15.64
C ARG A 407 -17.20 4.54 16.47
N ARG A 408 -18.08 3.62 16.00
CA ARG A 408 -19.38 3.39 16.60
C ARG A 408 -19.23 2.51 17.83
N GLY A 409 -19.49 3.08 19.00
CA GLY A 409 -19.39 2.41 20.29
C GLY A 409 -17.98 1.99 20.70
N ALA A 410 -17.84 1.39 21.87
CA ALA A 410 -16.55 0.99 22.43
C ALA A 410 -15.78 0.00 21.52
N VAL A 411 -16.50 -0.91 20.86
CA VAL A 411 -15.89 -1.88 19.92
C VAL A 411 -15.38 -1.16 18.67
N GLY A 412 -16.15 -0.25 18.09
CA GLY A 412 -15.72 0.53 16.93
C GLY A 412 -14.53 1.44 17.22
N ASP A 413 -14.48 2.03 18.42
CA ASP A 413 -13.33 2.82 18.86
C ASP A 413 -12.05 1.98 18.97
N LEU A 414 -12.12 0.77 19.53
CA LEU A 414 -10.98 -0.15 19.62
C LEU A 414 -10.55 -0.63 18.23
N LEU A 415 -11.48 -1.04 17.38
CA LEU A 415 -11.20 -1.47 16.00
C LEU A 415 -10.46 -0.38 15.19
N ALA A 416 -10.77 0.89 15.44
CA ALA A 416 -10.16 2.02 14.72
C ALA A 416 -8.70 2.32 15.11
N LEU A 417 -8.12 1.58 16.07
CA LEU A 417 -6.76 1.78 16.57
C LEU A 417 -5.72 0.85 15.93
N GLY A 418 -6.14 -0.28 15.37
CA GLY A 418 -5.27 -1.42 15.04
C GLY A 418 -5.08 -2.36 16.24
N SER A 419 -4.60 -3.59 15.97
CA SER A 419 -4.61 -4.68 16.96
C SER A 419 -3.74 -4.38 18.18
N ARG A 420 -2.54 -3.81 18.00
CA ARG A 420 -1.62 -3.50 19.11
C ARG A 420 -2.22 -2.52 20.11
N GLU A 421 -2.61 -1.35 19.64
CA GLU A 421 -3.13 -0.29 20.51
C GLU A 421 -4.47 -0.70 21.16
N ALA A 422 -5.31 -1.44 20.43
CA ALA A 422 -6.53 -2.03 20.97
C ALA A 422 -6.21 -3.02 22.10
N ALA A 423 -5.21 -3.89 21.91
CA ALA A 423 -4.77 -4.84 22.93
C ALA A 423 -4.21 -4.16 24.18
N GLU A 424 -3.39 -3.13 24.02
CA GLU A 424 -2.86 -2.33 25.13
C GLU A 424 -3.99 -1.67 25.94
N ARG A 425 -5.06 -1.19 25.26
CA ARG A 425 -6.24 -0.59 25.95
C ARG A 425 -7.14 -1.59 26.63
N ILE A 426 -7.29 -2.78 26.08
CA ILE A 426 -8.03 -3.88 26.73
C ILE A 426 -7.26 -4.34 27.98
N GLY A 427 -5.93 -4.44 27.87
CA GLY A 427 -5.05 -4.84 28.97
C GLY A 427 -5.08 -6.34 29.28
N GLY A 428 -4.60 -6.73 30.47
CA GLY A 428 -4.52 -8.12 30.87
C GLY A 428 -3.69 -8.96 29.91
N ASP A 429 -4.22 -10.10 29.47
CA ASP A 429 -3.56 -11.01 28.53
C ASP A 429 -3.82 -10.67 27.04
N ALA A 430 -4.62 -9.65 26.74
CA ALA A 430 -4.95 -9.27 25.38
C ALA A 430 -3.73 -8.99 24.47
N PRO A 431 -2.63 -8.34 24.95
CA PRO A 431 -1.45 -8.14 24.12
C PRO A 431 -0.82 -9.42 23.58
N ALA A 432 -0.97 -10.57 24.26
CA ALA A 432 -0.45 -11.85 23.81
C ALA A 432 -1.24 -12.43 22.62
N LEU A 433 -2.47 -11.96 22.41
CA LEU A 433 -3.36 -12.38 21.31
C LEU A 433 -3.33 -11.43 20.10
N ALA A 434 -2.49 -10.39 20.11
CA ALA A 434 -2.35 -9.46 18.99
C ALA A 434 -1.10 -9.78 18.15
N PRO A 435 -1.18 -10.61 17.09
CA PRO A 435 -0.02 -11.01 16.30
C PRO A 435 0.51 -9.84 15.46
N HIS A 436 1.63 -9.25 15.87
CA HIS A 436 2.26 -8.15 15.13
C HIS A 436 3.79 -8.14 15.32
N VAL A 437 4.50 -7.48 14.42
CA VAL A 437 5.91 -7.09 14.63
C VAL A 437 5.99 -5.57 14.62
N LYS A 438 6.54 -4.99 15.69
CA LYS A 438 6.73 -3.53 15.82
C LYS A 438 5.44 -2.72 15.58
N GLY A 439 4.27 -3.31 15.81
CA GLY A 439 2.96 -2.68 15.64
C GLY A 439 2.34 -2.80 14.24
N LEU A 440 2.94 -3.57 13.33
CA LEU A 440 2.34 -3.92 12.05
C LEU A 440 1.87 -5.37 12.10
N GLU A 441 0.62 -5.62 11.79
CA GLU A 441 0.00 -6.93 11.81
C GLU A 441 0.64 -7.88 10.79
N LEU A 442 0.64 -9.18 11.08
CA LEU A 442 1.24 -10.21 10.23
C LEU A 442 0.45 -10.38 8.92
N PRO A 443 1.14 -10.56 7.78
CA PRO A 443 0.51 -10.92 6.50
C PRO A 443 0.07 -12.38 6.47
N GLY A 444 -0.50 -12.82 5.35
CA GLY A 444 -1.07 -14.15 5.13
C GLY A 444 -0.07 -15.31 5.07
N TYR A 445 0.94 -15.30 5.93
CA TYR A 445 2.01 -16.28 6.01
C TYR A 445 2.25 -16.64 7.46
N ASP A 446 1.87 -17.87 7.88
CA ASP A 446 2.06 -18.29 9.26
C ASP A 446 3.56 -18.54 9.57
N PRO A 447 4.17 -17.72 10.45
CA PRO A 447 5.60 -17.82 10.75
C PRO A 447 6.00 -19.13 11.43
N ARG A 448 5.05 -19.87 12.01
CA ARG A 448 5.32 -21.18 12.64
C ARG A 448 5.63 -22.27 11.62
N GLY A 449 5.15 -22.09 10.38
CA GLY A 449 5.45 -22.99 9.27
C GLY A 449 6.49 -22.46 8.27
N LEU A 450 7.04 -21.24 8.51
CA LEU A 450 7.95 -20.52 7.61
C LEU A 450 9.03 -19.79 8.43
N HIS A 451 10.05 -20.53 8.89
CA HIS A 451 11.02 -20.01 9.86
C HIS A 451 11.97 -18.94 9.30
N THR A 452 12.37 -19.05 8.02
CA THR A 452 13.16 -18.00 7.37
C THR A 452 12.35 -16.72 7.23
N MET A 453 11.06 -16.85 6.90
CA MET A 453 10.12 -15.74 6.86
C MET A 453 9.90 -15.12 8.25
N ALA A 454 9.75 -15.96 9.30
CA ALA A 454 9.63 -15.49 10.68
C ALA A 454 10.80 -14.59 11.08
N LEU A 455 12.03 -15.02 10.75
CA LEU A 455 13.23 -14.23 10.99
C LEU A 455 13.18 -12.90 10.21
N GLY A 456 12.87 -12.95 8.91
CA GLY A 456 12.79 -11.76 8.07
C GLY A 456 11.72 -10.76 8.55
N LEU A 457 10.58 -11.22 9.07
CA LEU A 457 9.58 -10.35 9.69
C LEU A 457 10.10 -9.72 10.99
N ALA A 458 10.75 -10.50 11.84
CA ALA A 458 11.24 -10.03 13.15
C ALA A 458 12.30 -8.94 13.02
N VAL A 459 13.25 -9.08 12.08
CA VAL A 459 14.36 -8.13 11.88
C VAL A 459 14.00 -7.00 10.90
N GLY A 460 13.05 -7.23 9.99
CA GLY A 460 12.68 -6.34 8.90
C GLY A 460 12.50 -4.87 9.32
N THR A 461 13.05 -3.97 8.53
CA THR A 461 13.01 -2.52 8.78
C THR A 461 11.60 -1.95 8.73
N ARG A 462 10.71 -2.58 7.94
CA ARG A 462 9.29 -2.24 7.81
C ARG A 462 8.38 -3.09 8.69
N ALA A 463 8.93 -3.81 9.69
CA ALA A 463 8.16 -4.69 10.55
C ALA A 463 7.56 -5.91 9.82
N ALA A 464 6.32 -6.32 10.12
CA ALA A 464 5.68 -7.50 9.54
C ALA A 464 5.27 -7.31 8.07
N ASP A 465 6.23 -7.14 7.19
CA ASP A 465 5.97 -7.03 5.74
C ASP A 465 6.70 -8.12 4.95
N HIS A 466 5.91 -9.00 4.32
CA HIS A 466 6.43 -10.12 3.54
C HIS A 466 7.20 -9.67 2.29
N ASN A 467 6.81 -8.55 1.69
CA ASN A 467 7.47 -8.01 0.50
C ASN A 467 8.82 -7.38 0.83
N ARG A 468 8.98 -6.80 2.04
CA ARG A 468 10.26 -6.24 2.47
C ARG A 468 11.30 -7.33 2.73
N SER A 469 10.88 -8.42 3.37
CA SER A 469 11.77 -9.53 3.66
C SER A 469 12.00 -10.43 2.43
N GLY A 470 10.93 -10.81 1.71
CA GLY A 470 11.00 -11.80 0.63
C GLY A 470 11.44 -13.20 1.07
N ALA A 471 11.66 -13.43 2.36
CA ALA A 471 12.28 -14.63 2.89
C ALA A 471 11.46 -15.92 2.74
N TYR A 472 10.12 -15.80 2.52
CA TYR A 472 9.28 -16.93 2.16
C TYR A 472 9.75 -17.66 0.89
N GLU A 473 10.49 -16.99 -0.01
CA GLU A 473 11.06 -17.61 -1.20
C GLU A 473 12.08 -18.69 -0.84
N ALA A 474 12.85 -18.47 0.24
CA ALA A 474 13.77 -19.47 0.75
C ALA A 474 13.04 -20.65 1.38
N ASP A 475 11.98 -20.39 2.16
CA ASP A 475 11.16 -21.43 2.81
C ASP A 475 10.42 -22.32 1.79
N PHE A 476 10.05 -21.80 0.62
CA PHE A 476 9.41 -22.57 -0.45
C PHE A 476 10.42 -23.19 -1.46
N SER A 477 11.70 -23.01 -1.22
CA SER A 477 12.77 -23.59 -2.04
C SER A 477 13.48 -24.73 -1.30
N SER A 478 14.41 -25.40 -1.97
CA SER A 478 15.30 -26.40 -1.35
C SER A 478 16.49 -25.77 -0.58
N ARG A 479 16.50 -24.44 -0.42
CA ARG A 479 17.62 -23.70 0.20
C ARG A 479 17.63 -23.76 1.72
N SER A 480 16.46 -23.94 2.34
CA SER A 480 16.31 -24.05 3.79
C SER A 480 15.18 -25.01 4.13
N ASP A 481 15.28 -25.66 5.29
CA ASP A 481 14.13 -26.35 5.88
C ASP A 481 13.22 -25.30 6.53
N ARG A 482 12.02 -25.15 6.01
CA ARG A 482 11.05 -24.15 6.48
C ARG A 482 10.59 -24.35 7.94
N HIS A 483 10.86 -25.52 8.54
CA HIS A 483 10.52 -25.86 9.91
C HIS A 483 11.72 -25.82 10.87
N GLN A 484 12.91 -25.55 10.35
CA GLN A 484 14.13 -25.47 11.15
C GLN A 484 14.88 -24.19 10.84
N GLY A 485 14.99 -23.31 11.84
CA GLY A 485 15.86 -22.14 11.75
C GLY A 485 17.32 -22.51 11.92
N GLY A 486 18.22 -21.79 11.24
CA GLY A 486 19.65 -22.02 11.34
C GLY A 486 20.46 -20.94 10.62
N PRO A 487 21.82 -21.09 10.59
CA PRO A 487 22.69 -20.13 9.90
C PRO A 487 22.32 -19.92 8.43
N ASP A 488 21.92 -20.98 7.71
CA ASP A 488 21.54 -20.89 6.30
C ASP A 488 20.23 -20.08 6.13
N SER A 489 19.27 -20.21 7.06
CA SER A 489 18.07 -19.39 7.07
C SER A 489 18.39 -17.92 7.30
N ALA A 490 19.36 -17.61 8.17
CA ALA A 490 19.80 -16.23 8.40
C ALA A 490 20.46 -15.62 7.15
N LEU A 491 21.35 -16.37 6.50
CA LEU A 491 21.98 -15.92 5.25
C LEU A 491 20.94 -15.72 4.13
N ALA A 492 19.99 -16.62 4.00
CA ALA A 492 18.91 -16.50 3.02
C ALA A 492 18.00 -15.29 3.31
N ALA A 493 17.70 -15.00 4.57
CA ALA A 493 16.91 -13.81 4.95
C ALA A 493 17.65 -12.52 4.60
N ILE A 494 18.97 -12.43 4.84
CA ILE A 494 19.80 -11.27 4.45
C ILE A 494 19.75 -11.09 2.93
N GLU A 495 20.03 -12.14 2.17
CA GLU A 495 20.08 -12.08 0.70
C GLU A 495 18.74 -11.65 0.09
N THR A 496 17.62 -12.18 0.62
CA THR A 496 16.29 -11.82 0.12
C THR A 496 15.90 -10.40 0.50
N GLU A 497 16.26 -9.91 1.69
CA GLU A 497 16.01 -8.54 2.11
C GLU A 497 16.85 -7.52 1.32
N ASP A 498 18.14 -7.80 1.08
CA ASP A 498 18.99 -6.97 0.24
C ASP A 498 18.45 -6.84 -1.19
N ARG A 499 18.05 -7.97 -1.78
CA ARG A 499 17.39 -7.99 -3.10
C ARG A 499 16.07 -7.18 -3.07
N ALA A 500 15.24 -7.35 -2.04
CA ALA A 500 14.01 -6.60 -1.90
C ALA A 500 14.27 -5.09 -1.77
N ALA A 501 15.30 -4.67 -1.02
CA ALA A 501 15.67 -3.27 -0.88
C ALA A 501 16.08 -2.63 -2.21
N VAL A 502 16.84 -3.34 -3.05
CA VAL A 502 17.18 -2.91 -4.42
C VAL A 502 15.93 -2.81 -5.29
N MET A 503 15.07 -3.84 -5.28
CA MET A 503 13.83 -3.85 -6.07
C MET A 503 12.88 -2.73 -5.65
N ASP A 504 12.74 -2.45 -4.35
CA ASP A 504 11.88 -1.38 -3.82
C ASP A 504 12.48 0.02 -4.10
N SER A 505 13.81 0.15 -4.21
CA SER A 505 14.46 1.38 -4.64
C SER A 505 14.31 1.63 -6.15
N LEU A 506 14.30 0.58 -6.95
CA LEU A 506 13.96 0.63 -8.39
C LEU A 506 12.44 0.63 -8.62
N ILE A 507 11.67 0.30 -7.62
CA ILE A 507 10.20 0.16 -7.61
C ILE A 507 9.74 -0.83 -8.71
N LEU A 508 10.37 -1.98 -8.81
CA LEU A 508 9.98 -3.07 -9.69
C LEU A 508 8.96 -3.99 -9.01
N CYS A 509 8.14 -4.68 -9.80
CA CYS A 509 7.25 -5.72 -9.29
C CYS A 509 8.06 -6.97 -8.93
N LYS A 510 7.64 -7.69 -7.90
CA LYS A 510 8.28 -8.93 -7.43
C LYS A 510 7.75 -10.20 -8.13
N PHE A 511 6.79 -10.06 -9.06
CA PHE A 511 6.31 -11.13 -9.95
C PHE A 511 7.14 -11.22 -11.22
#